data_2053674867580ce222ddc52e3be0a99c
#
_entry.id   2053674867580ce222ddc52e3be0a99c
#
_cell.length_a   1.000
_cell.length_b   1.000
_cell.length_c   1.000
_cell.angle_alpha   90.00
_cell.angle_beta   90.00
_cell.angle_gamma   90.00
#
_symmetry.space_group_name_H-M   'P 1'
#
loop_
_entity.id
_entity.type
_entity.pdbx_description
1 polymer ?
#
loop_
_entity_poly.entity_id
_entity_poly.type
_entity_poly.pdbx_seq_one_letter_code
_entity_poly.pdbx_strand_id
1 'polypeptide(L)'
;MSNDHLIFNSRRRFSLGAAGLCAAPFISACSNLAVTAKPLYVGALFAGQVDDRGFMEAGWRGLERARTELGVKTTYIDGVQPKKELLAAALVKLAESGADLVVAHGGQNNEACAEVAARFPKVKFVVTQGAVTSTNLASYDILQEESAYLGGVLAALTTRTGVVGHMSGIRVRPGLKGRAAYAAGVRATNPNVKLLTNFSGNQDDNALSKRVASAQIANGADVIFTMLNAGRNGVTEACREKGTRQIGNVVDWVQIDSKVFVASAIADVGIGIFEAVRDLRQQTFPAGVIRKVGLANPQAVRLTMAPDVAADIRSRIARVTADISSGLIKVPENYDGPEFATPV
;
A
#
# COMPACT_ATOMS: atom_id res chain seq x y z
N MET A 1 61.43 -19.25 -37.34
CA MET A 1 61.90 -20.57 -36.92
C MET A 1 60.65 -21.42 -36.82
N SER A 2 60.25 -22.07 -37.95
CA SER A 2 60.69 -23.40 -38.39
C SER A 2 60.18 -24.46 -37.42
N ASN A 3 59.43 -25.47 -37.72
CA ASN A 3 59.11 -26.34 -38.86
C ASN A 3 58.06 -27.29 -38.34
N ASP A 4 57.04 -27.65 -39.01
CA ASP A 4 56.93 -28.57 -40.13
C ASP A 4 56.68 -30.05 -39.72
N HIS A 5 55.71 -30.62 -40.41
CA HIS A 5 55.59 -31.95 -41.05
C HIS A 5 54.94 -33.08 -40.18
N LEU A 6 54.22 -34.03 -40.66
CA LEU A 6 53.69 -34.49 -41.98
C LEU A 6 52.62 -35.58 -41.71
N ILE A 7 51.52 -35.57 -42.40
CA ILE A 7 50.96 -36.58 -43.33
C ILE A 7 51.21 -38.07 -43.02
N PHE A 8 50.17 -38.92 -42.93
CA PHE A 8 50.06 -40.08 -43.85
C PHE A 8 48.62 -40.62 -43.96
N ASN A 9 48.24 -40.84 -45.20
CA ASN A 9 47.05 -41.53 -45.71
C ASN A 9 47.07 -43.04 -45.42
N SER A 10 45.90 -43.67 -45.28
CA SER A 10 45.72 -45.00 -45.91
C SER A 10 44.22 -45.29 -46.11
N ARG A 11 43.84 -45.46 -47.37
CA ARG A 11 42.55 -45.97 -47.86
C ARG A 11 42.51 -47.50 -47.63
N ARG A 12 41.33 -48.01 -47.27
CA ARG A 12 40.85 -49.30 -47.81
C ARG A 12 39.30 -49.26 -47.89
N ARG A 13 38.85 -49.49 -49.09
CA ARG A 13 37.46 -49.83 -49.48
C ARG A 13 37.21 -51.28 -49.14
N PHE A 14 36.01 -51.61 -48.67
CA PHE A 14 35.32 -52.86 -49.07
C PHE A 14 33.81 -52.61 -49.05
N SER A 15 33.18 -53.14 -50.08
CA SER A 15 31.77 -52.94 -50.48
C SER A 15 30.91 -54.14 -50.05
N LEU A 16 29.59 -53.85 -50.12
CA LEU A 16 28.42 -54.75 -50.26
C LEU A 16 27.80 -55.40 -49.04
N GLY A 17 26.48 -55.11 -48.95
CA GLY A 17 25.48 -55.84 -48.20
C GLY A 17 24.20 -55.05 -48.00
N ALA A 18 23.31 -55.06 -49.02
CA ALA A 18 21.98 -54.49 -48.95
C ALA A 18 21.08 -55.40 -48.12
N ALA A 19 20.39 -54.86 -47.10
CA ALA A 19 19.13 -55.39 -46.60
C ALA A 19 18.30 -54.22 -46.05
N GLY A 20 17.23 -53.88 -46.76
CA GLY A 20 16.29 -52.85 -46.36
C GLY A 20 15.44 -53.30 -45.18
N LEU A 21 15.34 -52.43 -44.16
CA LEU A 21 14.23 -52.40 -43.22
C LEU A 21 13.78 -50.94 -43.13
N CYS A 22 12.59 -50.68 -43.67
CA CYS A 22 11.87 -49.41 -43.47
C CYS A 22 11.48 -49.27 -41.99
N ALA A 23 12.27 -48.52 -41.25
CA ALA A 23 11.85 -48.04 -39.94
C ALA A 23 11.23 -46.64 -40.15
N ALA A 24 9.92 -46.56 -40.13
CA ALA A 24 9.19 -45.32 -40.06
C ALA A 24 9.49 -44.63 -38.70
N PRO A 25 9.91 -43.34 -38.69
CA PRO A 25 10.01 -42.65 -37.42
C PRO A 25 8.61 -42.37 -36.95
N PHE A 26 8.17 -42.98 -35.87
CA PHE A 26 7.04 -42.51 -35.06
C PHE A 26 7.46 -41.17 -34.49
N ILE A 27 7.11 -40.09 -35.17
CA ILE A 27 7.09 -38.76 -34.59
C ILE A 27 5.92 -38.75 -33.60
N SER A 28 6.19 -39.11 -32.33
CA SER A 28 5.29 -38.76 -31.23
C SER A 28 5.22 -37.24 -31.14
N ALA A 29 4.26 -36.66 -31.83
CA ALA A 29 3.83 -35.32 -31.60
C ALA A 29 3.22 -35.29 -30.18
N CYS A 30 4.06 -35.04 -29.17
CA CYS A 30 3.55 -34.52 -27.90
C CYS A 30 2.94 -33.15 -28.18
N SER A 31 1.69 -33.11 -28.61
CA SER A 31 0.86 -31.95 -28.54
C SER A 31 0.71 -31.64 -27.05
N ASN A 32 1.59 -30.74 -26.55
CA ASN A 32 1.32 -30.01 -25.33
C ASN A 32 0.04 -29.21 -25.58
N LEU A 33 -1.10 -29.82 -25.32
CA LEU A 33 -2.33 -29.11 -25.04
C LEU A 33 -2.03 -28.30 -23.76
N ALA A 34 -1.50 -27.10 -23.95
CA ALA A 34 -1.52 -26.09 -22.92
C ALA A 34 -3.01 -25.88 -22.61
N VAL A 35 -3.49 -26.56 -21.58
CA VAL A 35 -4.78 -26.23 -20.96
C VAL A 35 -4.60 -24.77 -20.54
N THR A 36 -5.15 -23.86 -21.34
CA THR A 36 -5.21 -22.45 -20.97
C THR A 36 -6.14 -22.39 -19.74
N ALA A 37 -5.53 -22.43 -18.56
CA ALA A 37 -6.26 -22.28 -17.32
C ALA A 37 -7.06 -20.98 -17.45
N LYS A 38 -8.36 -21.06 -17.13
CA LYS A 38 -9.25 -19.88 -17.11
C LYS A 38 -8.54 -18.78 -16.30
N PRO A 39 -8.39 -17.57 -16.83
CA PRO A 39 -7.77 -16.49 -16.08
C PRO A 39 -8.54 -16.24 -14.78
N LEU A 40 -7.83 -16.07 -13.67
CA LEU A 40 -8.44 -15.74 -12.38
C LEU A 40 -9.30 -14.48 -12.53
N TYR A 41 -10.45 -14.49 -11.88
CA TYR A 41 -11.38 -13.37 -11.86
C TYR A 41 -11.40 -12.74 -10.47
N VAL A 42 -11.06 -11.45 -10.39
CA VAL A 42 -10.93 -10.67 -9.16
C VAL A 42 -11.97 -9.57 -9.13
N GLY A 43 -12.81 -9.57 -8.10
CA GLY A 43 -13.74 -8.48 -7.80
C GLY A 43 -13.19 -7.61 -6.66
N ALA A 44 -13.25 -6.28 -6.78
CA ALA A 44 -12.80 -5.37 -5.73
C ALA A 44 -13.91 -4.39 -5.30
N LEU A 45 -14.00 -4.15 -3.99
CA LEU A 45 -14.87 -3.14 -3.40
C LEU A 45 -14.03 -1.98 -2.88
N PHE A 46 -14.39 -0.77 -3.29
CA PHE A 46 -13.84 0.49 -2.79
C PHE A 46 -14.94 1.28 -2.08
N ALA A 47 -14.74 1.52 -0.77
CA ALA A 47 -15.67 2.31 0.04
C ALA A 47 -15.39 3.81 -0.10
N GLY A 48 -15.47 4.33 -1.32
CA GLY A 48 -15.17 5.68 -1.76
C GLY A 48 -14.85 5.70 -3.25
N GLN A 49 -14.69 6.89 -3.83
CA GLN A 49 -14.41 7.07 -5.25
C GLN A 49 -12.95 6.70 -5.57
N VAL A 50 -12.72 5.99 -6.67
CA VAL A 50 -11.38 5.54 -7.09
C VAL A 50 -10.52 6.66 -7.71
N ASP A 51 -11.04 7.88 -7.84
CA ASP A 51 -10.35 9.08 -8.32
C ASP A 51 -10.03 10.09 -7.20
N ASP A 52 -9.99 9.62 -5.93
CA ASP A 52 -9.77 10.45 -4.74
C ASP A 52 -8.34 11.01 -4.61
N ARG A 53 -7.44 10.69 -5.53
CA ARG A 53 -5.99 10.98 -5.49
C ARG A 53 -5.36 10.58 -4.17
N GLY A 54 -5.84 9.49 -3.57
CA GLY A 54 -5.45 9.04 -2.25
C GLY A 54 -5.56 7.55 -2.08
N PHE A 55 -6.26 7.13 -1.01
CA PHE A 55 -6.30 5.76 -0.56
C PHE A 55 -7.05 4.82 -1.54
N MET A 56 -8.21 5.24 -2.05
CA MET A 56 -9.01 4.42 -2.96
C MET A 56 -8.35 4.30 -4.32
N GLU A 57 -7.82 5.40 -4.87
CA GLU A 57 -7.09 5.38 -6.13
C GLU A 57 -5.82 4.53 -6.05
N ALA A 58 -5.07 4.59 -4.94
CA ALA A 58 -3.90 3.73 -4.75
C ALA A 58 -4.28 2.25 -4.75
N GLY A 59 -5.38 1.88 -4.11
CA GLY A 59 -5.92 0.51 -4.18
C GLY A 59 -6.33 0.11 -5.59
N TRP A 60 -7.07 0.98 -6.28
CA TRP A 60 -7.49 0.74 -7.67
C TRP A 60 -6.28 0.56 -8.61
N ARG A 61 -5.24 1.35 -8.46
CA ARG A 61 -3.98 1.17 -9.22
C ARG A 61 -3.34 -0.19 -8.96
N GLY A 62 -3.41 -0.71 -7.72
CA GLY A 62 -2.97 -2.06 -7.39
C GLY A 62 -3.77 -3.15 -8.11
N LEU A 63 -5.10 -2.97 -8.26
CA LEU A 63 -5.97 -3.86 -9.01
C LEU A 63 -5.64 -3.82 -10.51
N GLU A 64 -5.46 -2.63 -11.10
CA GLU A 64 -5.07 -2.46 -12.49
C GLU A 64 -3.68 -3.02 -12.79
N ARG A 65 -2.75 -2.86 -11.86
CA ARG A 65 -1.44 -3.49 -11.94
C ARG A 65 -1.56 -5.02 -11.94
N ALA A 66 -2.41 -5.60 -11.09
CA ALA A 66 -2.66 -7.04 -11.11
C ALA A 66 -3.27 -7.49 -12.44
N ARG A 67 -4.21 -6.72 -13.00
CA ARG A 67 -4.80 -6.98 -14.32
C ARG A 67 -3.74 -7.03 -15.42
N THR A 68 -2.84 -6.06 -15.45
CA THR A 68 -1.84 -5.90 -16.54
C THR A 68 -0.64 -6.84 -16.38
N GLU A 69 -0.09 -6.98 -15.17
CA GLU A 69 1.13 -7.75 -14.93
C GLU A 69 0.86 -9.24 -14.67
N LEU A 70 -0.29 -9.56 -14.06
CA LEU A 70 -0.64 -10.96 -13.74
C LEU A 70 -1.65 -11.58 -14.72
N GLY A 71 -2.19 -10.81 -15.67
CA GLY A 71 -3.12 -11.31 -16.67
C GLY A 71 -4.44 -11.82 -16.09
N VAL A 72 -4.90 -11.25 -14.97
CA VAL A 72 -6.17 -11.59 -14.33
C VAL A 72 -7.32 -10.75 -14.90
N LYS A 73 -8.54 -11.29 -14.86
CA LYS A 73 -9.74 -10.55 -15.17
C LYS A 73 -10.19 -9.77 -13.92
N THR A 74 -10.55 -8.51 -14.05
CA THR A 74 -10.94 -7.66 -12.93
C THR A 74 -12.32 -7.03 -13.14
N THR A 75 -13.01 -6.77 -12.02
CA THR A 75 -14.15 -5.88 -11.91
C THR A 75 -14.10 -5.17 -10.58
N TYR A 76 -14.82 -4.06 -10.44
CA TYR A 76 -14.91 -3.38 -9.15
C TYR A 76 -16.26 -2.68 -8.95
N ILE A 77 -16.54 -2.37 -7.70
CA ILE A 77 -17.64 -1.50 -7.25
C ILE A 77 -17.00 -0.42 -6.39
N ASP A 78 -17.24 0.84 -6.69
CA ASP A 78 -16.73 1.99 -5.95
C ASP A 78 -17.84 2.93 -5.48
N GLY A 79 -17.48 4.01 -4.77
CA GLY A 79 -18.43 5.00 -4.27
C GLY A 79 -19.38 4.49 -3.19
N VAL A 80 -19.16 3.30 -2.64
CA VAL A 80 -20.03 2.73 -1.60
C VAL A 80 -19.74 3.41 -0.26
N GLN A 81 -20.79 3.92 0.39
CA GLN A 81 -20.65 4.49 1.72
C GLN A 81 -20.18 3.43 2.73
N PRO A 82 -19.33 3.81 3.72
CA PRO A 82 -18.76 2.86 4.69
C PRO A 82 -19.78 2.48 5.79
N LYS A 83 -20.95 1.98 5.37
CA LYS A 83 -21.99 1.38 6.21
C LYS A 83 -21.96 -0.13 6.01
N LYS A 84 -21.94 -0.90 7.09
CA LYS A 84 -21.78 -2.36 7.08
C LYS A 84 -22.72 -3.04 6.07
N GLU A 85 -23.99 -2.67 6.07
CA GLU A 85 -25.02 -3.28 5.23
C GLU A 85 -24.78 -3.03 3.73
N LEU A 86 -24.35 -1.81 3.39
CA LEU A 86 -24.04 -1.44 2.00
C LEU A 86 -22.76 -2.12 1.51
N LEU A 87 -21.74 -2.19 2.37
CA LEU A 87 -20.49 -2.91 2.08
C LEU A 87 -20.75 -4.41 1.89
N ALA A 88 -21.55 -5.02 2.78
CA ALA A 88 -21.91 -6.43 2.68
C ALA A 88 -22.69 -6.73 1.38
N ALA A 89 -23.66 -5.89 1.01
CA ALA A 89 -24.41 -6.06 -0.23
C ALA A 89 -23.51 -6.00 -1.47
N ALA A 90 -22.53 -5.07 -1.50
CA ALA A 90 -21.58 -4.97 -2.60
C ALA A 90 -20.62 -6.19 -2.66
N LEU A 91 -20.16 -6.68 -1.51
CA LEU A 91 -19.31 -7.88 -1.43
C LEU A 91 -20.06 -9.14 -1.89
N VAL A 92 -21.33 -9.28 -1.52
CA VAL A 92 -22.20 -10.38 -2.00
C VAL A 92 -22.30 -10.34 -3.52
N LYS A 93 -22.59 -9.17 -4.10
CA LYS A 93 -22.69 -9.01 -5.56
C LYS A 93 -21.39 -9.40 -6.28
N LEU A 94 -20.23 -9.06 -5.71
CA LEU A 94 -18.93 -9.47 -6.26
C LEU A 94 -18.71 -10.98 -6.13
N ALA A 95 -19.06 -11.60 -5.02
CA ALA A 95 -18.95 -13.04 -4.83
C ALA A 95 -19.87 -13.82 -5.78
N GLU A 96 -21.13 -13.37 -5.96
CA GLU A 96 -22.11 -13.96 -6.86
C GLU A 96 -21.76 -13.79 -8.34
N SER A 97 -20.92 -12.81 -8.70
CA SER A 97 -20.43 -12.62 -10.08
C SER A 97 -19.48 -13.72 -10.55
N GLY A 98 -19.11 -14.65 -9.66
CA GLY A 98 -18.20 -15.76 -9.94
C GLY A 98 -16.73 -15.38 -9.79
N ALA A 99 -16.43 -14.37 -8.98
CA ALA A 99 -15.05 -14.02 -8.63
C ALA A 99 -14.33 -15.14 -7.87
N ASP A 100 -13.10 -15.43 -8.24
CA ASP A 100 -12.22 -16.35 -7.51
C ASP A 100 -11.67 -15.69 -6.24
N LEU A 101 -11.48 -14.36 -6.29
CA LEU A 101 -11.05 -13.50 -5.19
C LEU A 101 -11.93 -12.26 -5.11
N VAL A 102 -12.41 -11.96 -3.92
CA VAL A 102 -13.06 -10.69 -3.60
C VAL A 102 -12.18 -9.88 -2.67
N VAL A 103 -11.77 -8.69 -3.12
CA VAL A 103 -10.96 -7.74 -2.36
C VAL A 103 -11.86 -6.66 -1.78
N ALA A 104 -11.85 -6.50 -0.47
CA ALA A 104 -12.48 -5.40 0.24
C ALA A 104 -11.39 -4.39 0.65
N HIS A 105 -11.31 -3.25 -0.06
CA HIS A 105 -10.25 -2.28 0.15
C HIS A 105 -10.56 -1.36 1.33
N GLY A 106 -9.74 -1.46 2.38
CA GLY A 106 -9.81 -0.64 3.59
C GLY A 106 -10.43 -1.35 4.79
N GLY A 107 -9.91 -1.04 5.99
CA GLY A 107 -10.29 -1.67 7.26
C GLY A 107 -11.76 -1.45 7.67
N GLN A 108 -12.47 -0.48 7.11
CA GLN A 108 -13.90 -0.28 7.30
C GLN A 108 -14.74 -1.47 6.80
N ASN A 109 -14.15 -2.33 5.97
CA ASN A 109 -14.81 -3.53 5.45
C ASN A 109 -14.69 -4.75 6.37
N ASN A 110 -13.96 -4.68 7.50
CA ASN A 110 -13.67 -5.86 8.32
C ASN A 110 -14.91 -6.68 8.67
N GLU A 111 -15.91 -6.05 9.27
CA GLU A 111 -17.13 -6.78 9.72
C GLU A 111 -17.94 -7.33 8.56
N ALA A 112 -18.19 -6.49 7.53
CA ALA A 112 -18.95 -6.89 6.36
C ALA A 112 -18.25 -8.04 5.61
N CYS A 113 -16.93 -7.97 5.45
CA CYS A 113 -16.16 -8.99 4.73
C CYS A 113 -16.11 -10.31 5.51
N ALA A 114 -15.95 -10.26 6.84
CA ALA A 114 -15.99 -11.48 7.67
C ALA A 114 -17.35 -12.20 7.59
N GLU A 115 -18.46 -11.44 7.62
CA GLU A 115 -19.81 -11.98 7.48
C GLU A 115 -20.02 -12.61 6.11
N VAL A 116 -19.65 -11.90 5.03
CA VAL A 116 -19.88 -12.40 3.66
C VAL A 116 -18.97 -13.58 3.35
N ALA A 117 -17.70 -13.56 3.77
CA ALA A 117 -16.77 -14.67 3.55
C ALA A 117 -17.30 -16.00 4.12
N ALA A 118 -17.96 -15.97 5.29
CA ALA A 118 -18.56 -17.16 5.88
C ALA A 118 -19.68 -17.76 5.01
N ARG A 119 -20.39 -16.95 4.23
CA ARG A 119 -21.48 -17.38 3.33
C ARG A 119 -20.99 -17.94 2.00
N PHE A 120 -19.75 -17.62 1.60
CA PHE A 120 -19.16 -18.02 0.32
C PHE A 120 -17.84 -18.79 0.51
N PRO A 121 -17.85 -19.99 1.10
CA PRO A 121 -16.62 -20.70 1.51
C PRO A 121 -15.68 -21.09 0.34
N LYS A 122 -16.19 -21.13 -0.89
CA LYS A 122 -15.41 -21.44 -2.10
C LYS A 122 -14.69 -20.21 -2.69
N VAL A 123 -15.13 -19.01 -2.35
CA VAL A 123 -14.51 -17.75 -2.79
C VAL A 123 -13.44 -17.34 -1.79
N LYS A 124 -12.30 -16.85 -2.27
CA LYS A 124 -11.29 -16.24 -1.40
C LYS A 124 -11.61 -14.77 -1.18
N PHE A 125 -11.37 -14.31 0.05
CA PHE A 125 -11.60 -12.92 0.44
C PHE A 125 -10.33 -12.28 1.00
N VAL A 126 -10.18 -10.99 0.74
CA VAL A 126 -9.09 -10.17 1.30
C VAL A 126 -9.66 -8.86 1.83
N VAL A 127 -9.24 -8.48 3.03
CA VAL A 127 -9.35 -7.08 3.48
C VAL A 127 -7.96 -6.47 3.48
N THR A 128 -7.76 -5.43 2.66
CA THR A 128 -6.53 -4.62 2.76
C THR A 128 -6.66 -3.64 3.92
N GLN A 129 -5.57 -3.36 4.63
CA GLN A 129 -5.57 -2.61 5.90
C GLN A 129 -6.54 -3.21 6.93
N GLY A 130 -6.77 -4.52 6.82
CA GLY A 130 -7.71 -5.28 7.64
C GLY A 130 -7.07 -5.88 8.90
N ALA A 131 -7.96 -6.42 9.75
CA ALA A 131 -7.56 -7.12 10.98
C ALA A 131 -8.39 -8.41 11.20
N VAL A 132 -9.04 -8.91 10.16
CA VAL A 132 -9.93 -10.08 10.20
C VAL A 132 -9.41 -11.21 9.32
N THR A 133 -9.65 -12.44 9.75
CA THR A 133 -9.22 -13.64 9.03
C THR A 133 -10.22 -14.77 9.22
N SER A 134 -10.27 -15.71 8.27
CA SER A 134 -11.00 -16.97 8.38
C SER A 134 -10.37 -18.02 7.44
N THR A 135 -11.00 -19.19 7.33
CA THR A 135 -10.51 -20.28 6.45
C THR A 135 -10.42 -19.92 4.96
N ASN A 136 -11.11 -18.86 4.55
CA ASN A 136 -11.08 -18.33 3.18
C ASN A 136 -10.83 -16.82 3.10
N LEU A 137 -10.52 -16.18 4.23
CA LEU A 137 -10.27 -14.74 4.36
C LEU A 137 -8.87 -14.48 4.90
N ALA A 138 -8.12 -13.62 4.23
CA ALA A 138 -6.86 -13.06 4.69
C ALA A 138 -6.96 -11.53 4.83
N SER A 139 -6.08 -10.94 5.64
CA SER A 139 -5.86 -9.49 5.65
C SER A 139 -4.46 -9.16 5.16
N TYR A 140 -4.32 -8.09 4.36
CA TYR A 140 -3.03 -7.53 3.94
C TYR A 140 -2.92 -6.13 4.53
N ASP A 141 -2.07 -5.99 5.54
CA ASP A 141 -1.87 -4.76 6.32
C ASP A 141 -0.55 -4.10 5.92
N ILE A 142 -0.64 -3.04 5.14
CA ILE A 142 0.51 -2.19 4.80
C ILE A 142 0.71 -1.24 5.97
N LEU A 143 1.84 -1.37 6.67
CA LEU A 143 2.11 -0.72 7.95
C LEU A 143 2.40 0.78 7.76
N GLN A 144 1.39 1.54 7.34
CA GLN A 144 1.50 2.99 7.15
C GLN A 144 1.84 3.75 8.42
N GLU A 145 1.56 3.17 9.60
CA GLU A 145 2.00 3.71 10.87
C GLU A 145 3.52 3.81 10.99
N GLU A 146 4.28 2.94 10.31
CA GLU A 146 5.73 3.02 10.34
C GLU A 146 6.25 4.26 9.60
N SER A 147 5.68 4.59 8.42
CA SER A 147 6.02 5.84 7.73
C SER A 147 5.49 7.07 8.46
N ALA A 148 4.33 6.97 9.13
CA ALA A 148 3.80 8.03 9.97
C ALA A 148 4.71 8.33 11.18
N TYR A 149 5.30 7.30 11.79
CA TYR A 149 6.30 7.49 12.86
C TYR A 149 7.50 8.29 12.35
N LEU A 150 8.05 7.93 11.19
CA LEU A 150 9.13 8.70 10.54
C LEU A 150 8.70 10.14 10.24
N GLY A 151 7.44 10.34 9.83
CA GLY A 151 6.85 11.68 9.67
C GLY A 151 6.86 12.48 10.96
N GLY A 152 6.56 11.85 12.09
CA GLY A 152 6.61 12.46 13.42
C GLY A 152 8.04 12.85 13.84
N VAL A 153 9.02 11.96 13.59
CA VAL A 153 10.44 12.25 13.80
C VAL A 153 10.87 13.47 12.97
N LEU A 154 10.53 13.47 11.68
CA LEU A 154 10.87 14.59 10.79
C LEU A 154 10.23 15.90 11.25
N ALA A 155 8.94 15.88 11.59
CA ALA A 155 8.22 17.07 12.04
C ALA A 155 8.88 17.69 13.28
N ALA A 156 9.26 16.86 14.27
CA ALA A 156 9.94 17.33 15.48
C ALA A 156 11.35 17.86 15.22
N LEU A 157 12.04 17.38 14.16
CA LEU A 157 13.37 17.88 13.77
C LEU A 157 13.30 19.15 12.91
N THR A 158 12.18 19.42 12.25
CA THR A 158 12.06 20.53 11.29
C THR A 158 11.18 21.68 11.77
N THR A 159 10.37 21.48 12.81
CA THR A 159 9.57 22.56 13.39
C THR A 159 10.46 23.68 13.93
N ARG A 160 10.07 24.92 13.65
CA ARG A 160 10.72 26.15 14.14
C ARG A 160 9.97 26.76 15.31
N THR A 161 8.69 26.45 15.42
CA THR A 161 7.81 26.98 16.48
C THR A 161 7.74 26.09 17.71
N GLY A 162 8.18 24.83 17.58
CA GLY A 162 7.97 23.81 18.59
C GLY A 162 6.52 23.29 18.65
N VAL A 163 5.70 23.56 17.60
CA VAL A 163 4.31 23.09 17.52
C VAL A 163 4.10 22.41 16.17
N VAL A 164 3.58 21.18 16.20
CA VAL A 164 3.26 20.41 15.01
C VAL A 164 1.79 20.00 15.00
N GLY A 165 1.23 19.81 13.82
CA GLY A 165 -0.16 19.40 13.60
C GLY A 165 -0.29 17.97 13.10
N HIS A 166 -1.43 17.35 13.39
CA HIS A 166 -1.92 16.13 12.72
C HIS A 166 -3.41 16.27 12.45
N MET A 167 -3.84 15.81 11.27
CA MET A 167 -5.25 15.73 10.90
C MET A 167 -5.54 14.44 10.16
N SER A 168 -6.46 13.64 10.69
CA SER A 168 -7.14 12.54 9.99
C SER A 168 -8.59 12.89 9.71
N GLY A 169 -9.24 12.16 8.80
CA GLY A 169 -10.66 12.33 8.52
C GLY A 169 -11.56 11.60 9.52
N ILE A 170 -12.02 10.41 9.17
CA ILE A 170 -12.86 9.56 10.03
C ILE A 170 -12.01 8.65 10.92
N ARG A 171 -12.59 8.18 12.03
CA ARG A 171 -11.93 7.30 13.00
C ARG A 171 -11.94 5.84 12.55
N VAL A 172 -11.10 5.51 11.58
CA VAL A 172 -10.84 4.14 11.13
C VAL A 172 -9.46 3.68 11.58
N ARG A 173 -9.27 2.35 11.67
CA ARG A 173 -8.04 1.74 12.18
C ARG A 173 -6.76 2.35 11.59
N PRO A 174 -6.62 2.53 10.26
CA PRO A 174 -5.41 3.13 9.69
C PRO A 174 -5.11 4.54 10.22
N GLY A 175 -6.13 5.42 10.31
CA GLY A 175 -5.97 6.78 10.83
C GLY A 175 -5.62 6.80 12.32
N LEU A 176 -6.21 5.90 13.12
CA LEU A 176 -5.91 5.78 14.54
C LEU A 176 -4.47 5.35 14.79
N LYS A 177 -3.99 4.31 14.06
CA LYS A 177 -2.59 3.83 14.13
C LYS A 177 -1.62 4.90 13.65
N GLY A 178 -1.91 5.56 12.51
CA GLY A 178 -1.06 6.61 11.95
C GLY A 178 -0.91 7.80 12.90
N ARG A 179 -2.00 8.24 13.56
CA ARG A 179 -1.94 9.26 14.61
C ARG A 179 -1.05 8.84 15.77
N ALA A 180 -1.26 7.63 16.29
CA ALA A 180 -0.49 7.11 17.41
C ALA A 180 1.02 7.09 17.11
N ALA A 181 1.38 6.58 15.94
CA ALA A 181 2.75 6.49 15.47
C ALA A 181 3.39 7.86 15.25
N TYR A 182 2.68 8.78 14.59
CA TYR A 182 3.15 10.16 14.41
C TYR A 182 3.44 10.83 15.76
N ALA A 183 2.49 10.77 16.70
CA ALA A 183 2.65 11.32 18.04
C ALA A 183 3.85 10.70 18.79
N ALA A 184 4.03 9.39 18.67
CA ALA A 184 5.18 8.69 19.27
C ALA A 184 6.51 9.13 18.64
N GLY A 185 6.58 9.28 17.32
CA GLY A 185 7.75 9.80 16.62
C GLY A 185 8.12 11.21 17.05
N VAL A 186 7.14 12.10 17.19
CA VAL A 186 7.33 13.45 17.73
C VAL A 186 7.91 13.40 19.14
N ARG A 187 7.25 12.66 20.04
CA ARG A 187 7.65 12.57 21.46
C ARG A 187 9.03 11.95 21.65
N ALA A 188 9.33 10.87 20.91
CA ALA A 188 10.63 10.18 20.97
C ALA A 188 11.79 11.05 20.46
N THR A 189 11.49 12.03 19.61
CA THR A 189 12.51 12.93 19.04
C THR A 189 12.71 14.17 19.90
N ASN A 190 11.61 14.82 20.30
CA ASN A 190 11.66 15.99 21.18
C ASN A 190 10.36 16.06 22.01
N PRO A 191 10.40 15.71 23.31
CA PRO A 191 9.22 15.71 24.16
C PRO A 191 8.63 17.10 24.43
N ASN A 192 9.37 18.17 24.14
CA ASN A 192 8.92 19.56 24.33
C ASN A 192 8.09 20.07 23.13
N VAL A 193 8.06 19.34 22.02
CA VAL A 193 7.24 19.71 20.86
C VAL A 193 5.76 19.44 21.19
N LYS A 194 4.95 20.50 21.04
CA LYS A 194 3.49 20.41 21.23
C LYS A 194 2.84 19.81 19.99
N LEU A 195 1.97 18.83 20.19
CA LEU A 195 1.18 18.21 19.12
C LEU A 195 -0.28 18.69 19.17
N LEU A 196 -0.77 19.27 18.07
CA LEU A 196 -2.17 19.58 17.83
C LEU A 196 -2.76 18.49 16.92
N THR A 197 -3.50 17.53 17.48
CA THR A 197 -4.03 16.38 16.71
C THR A 197 -5.54 16.30 16.78
N ASN A 198 -6.21 16.02 15.66
CA ASN A 198 -7.65 15.79 15.62
C ASN A 198 -8.08 14.84 14.48
N PHE A 199 -9.35 14.43 14.55
CA PHE A 199 -10.09 13.84 13.45
C PHE A 199 -11.16 14.85 13.01
N SER A 200 -11.13 15.26 11.72
CA SER A 200 -12.07 16.23 11.17
C SER A 200 -13.51 15.71 11.03
N GLY A 201 -13.67 14.38 10.99
CA GLY A 201 -14.96 13.73 10.75
C GLY A 201 -15.26 13.48 9.26
N ASN A 202 -14.45 14.01 8.34
CA ASN A 202 -14.63 13.83 6.89
C ASN A 202 -13.28 13.71 6.20
N GLN A 203 -13.16 12.74 5.27
CA GLN A 203 -11.91 12.47 4.51
C GLN A 203 -11.74 13.43 3.32
N ASP A 204 -12.84 14.02 2.82
CA ASP A 204 -12.89 14.62 1.49
C ASP A 204 -13.29 16.11 1.49
N ASP A 205 -13.77 16.62 2.63
CA ASP A 205 -14.21 18.02 2.75
C ASP A 205 -13.02 18.99 2.85
N ASN A 206 -12.74 19.67 1.72
CA ASN A 206 -11.65 20.65 1.62
C ASN A 206 -11.90 21.90 2.45
N ALA A 207 -13.14 22.37 2.54
CA ALA A 207 -13.46 23.55 3.29
C ALA A 207 -13.29 23.33 4.81
N LEU A 208 -13.75 22.19 5.30
CA LEU A 208 -13.57 21.77 6.69
C LEU A 208 -12.08 21.61 7.02
N SER A 209 -11.34 20.87 6.22
CA SER A 209 -9.92 20.59 6.48
C SER A 209 -9.07 21.87 6.41
N LYS A 210 -9.41 22.82 5.53
CA LYS A 210 -8.78 24.16 5.48
C LYS A 210 -9.03 24.95 6.77
N ARG A 211 -10.28 24.96 7.29
CA ARG A 211 -10.60 25.62 8.56
C ARG A 211 -9.82 25.04 9.72
N VAL A 212 -9.78 23.69 9.82
CA VAL A 212 -9.04 22.99 10.89
C VAL A 212 -7.54 23.25 10.81
N ALA A 213 -6.96 23.19 9.62
CA ALA A 213 -5.54 23.48 9.41
C ALA A 213 -5.20 24.93 9.77
N SER A 214 -6.04 25.88 9.35
CA SER A 214 -5.88 27.29 9.70
C SER A 214 -5.92 27.53 11.21
N ALA A 215 -6.77 26.80 11.93
CA ALA A 215 -6.82 26.87 13.40
C ALA A 215 -5.57 26.26 14.04
N GLN A 216 -5.05 25.12 13.54
CA GLN A 216 -3.79 24.55 14.02
C GLN A 216 -2.62 25.52 13.77
N ILE A 217 -2.56 26.14 12.59
CA ILE A 217 -1.53 27.14 12.24
C ILE A 217 -1.63 28.37 13.14
N ALA A 218 -2.84 28.90 13.39
CA ALA A 218 -3.07 30.00 14.31
C ALA A 218 -2.65 29.69 15.76
N ASN A 219 -2.62 28.39 16.13
CA ASN A 219 -2.10 27.91 17.41
C ASN A 219 -0.62 27.49 17.34
N GLY A 220 0.10 27.90 16.31
CA GLY A 220 1.53 27.79 16.17
C GLY A 220 2.04 26.59 15.35
N ALA A 221 1.18 25.70 14.85
CA ALA A 221 1.65 24.58 14.04
C ALA A 221 2.30 25.07 12.75
N ASP A 222 3.55 24.66 12.50
CA ASP A 222 4.30 25.00 11.30
C ASP A 222 4.63 23.79 10.40
N VAL A 223 4.37 22.57 10.88
CA VAL A 223 4.39 21.32 10.11
C VAL A 223 3.13 20.52 10.45
N ILE A 224 2.33 20.18 9.43
CA ILE A 224 1.06 19.43 9.62
C ILE A 224 1.12 18.12 8.85
N PHE A 225 0.96 16.99 9.54
CA PHE A 225 0.79 15.68 8.94
C PHE A 225 -0.69 15.42 8.64
N THR A 226 -0.98 14.95 7.43
CA THR A 226 -2.36 14.67 7.00
C THR A 226 -2.56 13.22 6.60
N MET A 227 -3.65 12.63 7.09
CA MET A 227 -4.18 11.34 6.65
C MET A 227 -5.62 11.55 6.17
N LEU A 228 -5.73 12.20 5.02
CA LEU A 228 -6.97 12.57 4.35
C LEU A 228 -6.93 12.07 2.89
N ASN A 229 -8.09 11.93 2.29
CA ASN A 229 -8.24 11.73 0.85
C ASN A 229 -8.28 13.11 0.14
N ALA A 230 -9.34 13.44 -0.61
CA ALA A 230 -9.46 14.72 -1.30
C ALA A 230 -9.38 15.93 -0.36
N GLY A 231 -9.86 15.81 0.88
CA GLY A 231 -9.79 16.86 1.92
C GLY A 231 -8.38 17.36 2.23
N ARG A 232 -7.33 16.59 1.88
CA ARG A 232 -5.93 17.04 1.99
C ARG A 232 -5.66 18.35 1.26
N ASN A 233 -6.36 18.63 0.14
CA ASN A 233 -6.14 19.86 -0.63
C ASN A 233 -6.45 21.11 0.17
N GLY A 234 -7.45 21.08 1.06
CA GLY A 234 -7.76 22.21 1.96
C GLY A 234 -6.60 22.51 2.92
N VAL A 235 -5.96 21.48 3.48
CA VAL A 235 -4.76 21.67 4.31
C VAL A 235 -3.59 22.23 3.49
N THR A 236 -3.39 21.71 2.28
CA THR A 236 -2.35 22.18 1.36
C THR A 236 -2.52 23.67 1.04
N GLU A 237 -3.74 24.09 0.82
CA GLU A 237 -4.05 25.51 0.58
C GLU A 237 -3.74 26.37 1.80
N ALA A 238 -4.19 25.97 3.00
CA ALA A 238 -3.88 26.67 4.25
C ALA A 238 -2.37 26.78 4.51
N CYS A 239 -1.63 25.69 4.29
CA CYS A 239 -0.17 25.67 4.44
C CYS A 239 0.50 26.63 3.44
N ARG A 240 0.08 26.62 2.19
CA ARG A 240 0.61 27.53 1.14
C ARG A 240 0.37 29.00 1.47
N GLU A 241 -0.83 29.34 1.91
CA GLU A 241 -1.21 30.71 2.28
C GLU A 241 -0.38 31.25 3.47
N LYS A 242 -0.01 30.37 4.40
CA LYS A 242 0.69 30.76 5.64
C LYS A 242 2.19 30.46 5.63
N GLY A 243 2.72 29.89 4.54
CA GLY A 243 4.13 29.53 4.45
C GLY A 243 4.56 28.42 5.42
N THR A 244 3.60 27.59 5.87
CA THR A 244 3.86 26.40 6.71
C THR A 244 4.03 25.15 5.84
N ARG A 245 4.49 24.05 6.44
CA ARG A 245 4.82 22.83 5.70
C ARG A 245 3.83 21.71 6.01
N GLN A 246 3.67 20.82 5.06
CA GLN A 246 2.80 19.66 5.18
C GLN A 246 3.59 18.37 5.02
N ILE A 247 3.19 17.32 5.72
CA ILE A 247 3.59 15.93 5.44
C ILE A 247 2.37 15.24 4.86
N GLY A 248 2.52 14.72 3.63
CA GLY A 248 1.47 13.97 2.95
C GLY A 248 1.47 12.49 3.34
N ASN A 249 0.46 11.75 2.91
CA ASN A 249 0.36 10.31 3.13
C ASN A 249 0.06 9.57 1.82
N VAL A 250 0.24 8.24 1.84
CA VAL A 250 -0.07 7.27 0.79
C VAL A 250 0.84 7.39 -0.43
N VAL A 251 0.81 8.53 -1.14
CA VAL A 251 1.60 8.78 -2.37
C VAL A 251 2.66 9.85 -2.15
N ASP A 252 3.55 10.04 -3.13
CA ASP A 252 4.66 10.99 -3.03
C ASP A 252 4.25 12.43 -3.42
N TRP A 253 3.75 13.17 -2.45
CA TRP A 253 3.35 14.57 -2.58
C TRP A 253 4.53 15.53 -2.74
N VAL A 254 5.73 15.14 -2.29
CA VAL A 254 6.94 15.94 -2.49
C VAL A 254 7.24 16.13 -3.97
N GLN A 255 7.02 15.11 -4.81
CA GLN A 255 7.19 15.22 -6.25
C GLN A 255 6.17 16.17 -6.90
N ILE A 256 5.01 16.38 -6.28
CA ILE A 256 3.95 17.25 -6.79
C ILE A 256 4.21 18.69 -6.38
N ASP A 257 4.53 18.95 -5.11
CA ASP A 257 4.79 20.31 -4.59
C ASP A 257 5.75 20.29 -3.40
N SER A 258 7.05 20.24 -3.67
CA SER A 258 8.09 20.25 -2.62
C SER A 258 8.19 21.56 -1.84
N LYS A 259 7.52 22.64 -2.30
CA LYS A 259 7.47 23.92 -1.56
C LYS A 259 6.53 23.83 -0.35
N VAL A 260 5.42 23.09 -0.49
CA VAL A 260 4.48 22.85 0.60
C VAL A 260 4.80 21.56 1.34
N PHE A 261 5.05 20.46 0.63
CA PHE A 261 5.31 19.17 1.26
C PHE A 261 6.78 19.01 1.63
N VAL A 262 7.08 19.02 2.94
CA VAL A 262 8.42 18.73 3.46
C VAL A 262 8.75 17.24 3.38
N ALA A 263 7.72 16.39 3.43
CA ALA A 263 7.86 14.94 3.28
C ALA A 263 6.53 14.30 2.83
N SER A 264 6.64 13.02 2.44
CA SER A 264 5.49 12.15 2.23
C SER A 264 5.70 10.83 2.95
N ALA A 265 4.80 10.52 3.90
CA ALA A 265 4.72 9.23 4.57
C ALA A 265 4.02 8.24 3.63
N ILE A 266 4.79 7.63 2.75
CA ILE A 266 4.26 6.75 1.71
C ILE A 266 3.90 5.41 2.31
N ALA A 267 2.71 4.93 1.95
CA ALA A 267 2.27 3.56 2.13
C ALA A 267 1.48 3.16 0.89
N ASP A 268 2.12 2.43 -0.02
CA ASP A 268 1.46 1.94 -1.23
C ASP A 268 0.51 0.80 -0.88
N VAL A 269 -0.71 1.18 -0.54
CA VAL A 269 -1.77 0.23 -0.15
C VAL A 269 -2.24 -0.64 -1.33
N GLY A 270 -1.96 -0.23 -2.57
CA GLY A 270 -2.22 -1.03 -3.77
C GLY A 270 -1.36 -2.30 -3.83
N ILE A 271 -0.19 -2.29 -3.21
CA ILE A 271 0.66 -3.49 -3.09
C ILE A 271 -0.09 -4.62 -2.39
N GLY A 272 -0.92 -4.34 -1.38
CA GLY A 272 -1.71 -5.35 -0.69
C GLY A 272 -2.69 -6.08 -1.63
N ILE A 273 -3.31 -5.36 -2.56
CA ILE A 273 -4.18 -5.96 -3.59
C ILE A 273 -3.34 -6.80 -4.58
N PHE A 274 -2.28 -6.22 -5.10
CA PHE A 274 -1.40 -6.90 -6.05
C PHE A 274 -0.82 -8.20 -5.49
N GLU A 275 -0.32 -8.16 -4.25
CA GLU A 275 0.23 -9.35 -3.58
C GLU A 275 -0.83 -10.41 -3.32
N ALA A 276 -2.05 -10.02 -2.90
CA ALA A 276 -3.12 -10.97 -2.68
C ALA A 276 -3.51 -11.73 -3.97
N VAL A 277 -3.56 -11.03 -5.09
CA VAL A 277 -3.82 -11.63 -6.41
C VAL A 277 -2.66 -12.53 -6.83
N ARG A 278 -1.42 -12.08 -6.63
CA ARG A 278 -0.21 -12.88 -6.92
C ARG A 278 -0.18 -14.17 -6.10
N ASP A 279 -0.44 -14.06 -4.80
CA ASP A 279 -0.41 -15.21 -3.89
C ASP A 279 -1.51 -16.21 -4.23
N LEU A 280 -2.70 -15.75 -4.63
CA LEU A 280 -3.75 -16.64 -5.13
C LEU A 280 -3.31 -17.36 -6.41
N ARG A 281 -2.75 -16.63 -7.38
CA ARG A 281 -2.26 -17.20 -8.63
C ARG A 281 -1.16 -18.24 -8.41
N GLN A 282 -0.30 -18.02 -7.42
CA GLN A 282 0.78 -18.93 -7.03
C GLN A 282 0.33 -20.07 -6.10
N GLN A 283 -0.96 -20.12 -5.76
CA GLN A 283 -1.53 -21.11 -4.81
C GLN A 283 -0.93 -20.99 -3.40
N THR A 284 -0.44 -19.82 -3.02
CA THR A 284 0.16 -19.50 -1.72
C THR A 284 -0.72 -18.53 -0.92
N PHE A 285 -2.01 -18.43 -1.25
CA PHE A 285 -2.94 -17.51 -0.59
C PHE A 285 -3.00 -17.79 0.92
N PRO A 286 -2.66 -16.81 1.79
CA PRO A 286 -2.46 -17.01 3.22
C PRO A 286 -3.79 -16.91 4.00
N ALA A 287 -4.77 -17.76 3.69
CA ALA A 287 -6.03 -17.79 4.42
C ALA A 287 -5.79 -17.96 5.93
N GLY A 288 -6.52 -17.25 6.76
CA GLY A 288 -6.34 -17.25 8.21
C GLY A 288 -5.19 -16.39 8.74
N VAL A 289 -4.49 -15.63 7.87
CA VAL A 289 -3.31 -14.84 8.23
C VAL A 289 -3.53 -13.35 7.99
N ILE A 290 -3.00 -12.52 8.89
CA ILE A 290 -2.78 -11.09 8.64
C ILE A 290 -1.35 -10.93 8.14
N ARG A 291 -1.18 -10.70 6.83
CA ARG A 291 0.13 -10.44 6.22
C ARG A 291 0.49 -8.97 6.38
N LYS A 292 1.58 -8.71 7.07
CA LYS A 292 2.08 -7.35 7.34
C LYS A 292 3.24 -7.00 6.40
N VAL A 293 3.20 -5.78 5.82
CA VAL A 293 4.25 -5.24 4.95
C VAL A 293 4.61 -3.84 5.43
N GLY A 294 5.83 -3.65 5.89
CA GLY A 294 6.32 -2.40 6.48
C GLY A 294 7.58 -1.85 5.80
N LEU A 295 8.34 -1.03 6.52
CA LEU A 295 9.58 -0.37 6.06
C LEU A 295 10.67 -1.33 5.57
N ALA A 296 10.61 -2.60 5.94
CA ALA A 296 11.48 -3.64 5.37
C ALA A 296 11.25 -3.82 3.85
N ASN A 297 10.08 -3.40 3.33
CA ASN A 297 9.82 -3.28 1.90
C ASN A 297 9.68 -1.79 1.52
N PRO A 298 10.77 -1.11 1.09
CA PRO A 298 10.74 0.32 0.79
C PRO A 298 9.90 0.68 -0.45
N GLN A 299 9.50 -0.29 -1.26
CA GLN A 299 8.52 -0.06 -2.32
C GLN A 299 7.12 0.15 -1.74
N ALA A 300 6.79 -0.56 -0.67
CA ALA A 300 5.50 -0.47 -0.01
C ALA A 300 5.42 0.68 1.00
N VAL A 301 6.42 0.80 1.88
CA VAL A 301 6.41 1.78 2.97
C VAL A 301 7.74 2.53 3.03
N ARG A 302 7.70 3.87 3.00
CA ARG A 302 8.88 4.74 3.11
C ARG A 302 8.50 6.17 3.46
N LEU A 303 9.49 6.99 3.84
CA LEU A 303 9.37 8.44 3.91
C LEU A 303 10.20 9.06 2.79
N THR A 304 9.58 9.84 1.91
CA THR A 304 10.29 10.74 0.99
C THR A 304 10.38 12.13 1.60
N MET A 305 11.45 12.85 1.27
CA MET A 305 11.73 14.15 1.88
C MET A 305 12.06 15.18 0.80
N ALA A 306 11.59 16.41 0.98
CA ALA A 306 11.86 17.52 0.09
C ALA A 306 13.38 17.79 -0.02
N PRO A 307 13.87 18.34 -1.16
CA PRO A 307 15.31 18.55 -1.39
C PRO A 307 15.99 19.43 -0.33
N ASP A 308 15.24 20.35 0.26
CA ASP A 308 15.71 21.31 1.28
C ASP A 308 15.83 20.73 2.70
N VAL A 309 15.45 19.48 2.93
CA VAL A 309 15.68 18.81 4.22
C VAL A 309 17.17 18.54 4.40
N ALA A 310 17.74 18.99 5.52
CA ALA A 310 19.16 18.92 5.82
C ALA A 310 19.70 17.46 5.87
N ALA A 311 20.99 17.28 5.54
CA ALA A 311 21.60 15.96 5.42
C ALA A 311 21.67 15.18 6.75
N ASP A 312 21.87 15.87 7.87
CA ASP A 312 21.86 15.29 9.21
C ASP A 312 20.47 14.75 9.60
N ILE A 313 19.39 15.48 9.24
CA ILE A 313 18.02 15.03 9.42
C ILE A 313 17.75 13.76 8.59
N ARG A 314 18.17 13.76 7.31
CA ARG A 314 18.06 12.57 6.44
C ARG A 314 18.78 11.36 7.05
N SER A 315 19.99 11.58 7.57
CA SER A 315 20.77 10.54 8.23
C SER A 315 20.08 10.03 9.52
N ARG A 316 19.43 10.91 10.27
CA ARG A 316 18.64 10.51 11.45
C ARG A 316 17.42 9.68 11.05
N ILE A 317 16.68 10.10 10.01
CA ILE A 317 15.53 9.32 9.48
C ILE A 317 15.99 7.94 9.00
N ALA A 318 17.11 7.84 8.29
CA ALA A 318 17.63 6.55 7.84
C ALA A 318 17.96 5.60 9.00
N ARG A 319 18.55 6.09 10.08
CA ARG A 319 18.78 5.28 11.31
C ARG A 319 17.48 4.80 11.92
N VAL A 320 16.51 5.68 12.12
CA VAL A 320 15.20 5.30 12.70
C VAL A 320 14.48 4.30 11.79
N THR A 321 14.59 4.45 10.46
CA THR A 321 14.06 3.47 9.50
C THR A 321 14.66 2.08 9.72
N ALA A 322 15.98 1.99 9.88
CA ALA A 322 16.66 0.73 10.17
C ALA A 322 16.24 0.13 11.52
N ASP A 323 16.10 0.96 12.56
CA ASP A 323 15.69 0.55 13.90
C ASP A 323 14.25 -0.01 13.92
N ILE A 324 13.33 0.59 13.15
CA ILE A 324 11.96 0.06 12.97
C ILE A 324 11.99 -1.24 12.17
N SER A 325 12.70 -1.25 11.03
CA SER A 325 12.77 -2.43 10.16
C SER A 325 13.38 -3.66 10.84
N SER A 326 14.33 -3.44 11.76
CA SER A 326 14.92 -4.52 12.57
C SER A 326 14.10 -4.91 13.80
N GLY A 327 13.00 -4.17 14.10
CA GLY A 327 12.16 -4.39 15.28
C GLY A 327 12.73 -3.83 16.58
N LEU A 328 13.84 -3.08 16.54
CA LEU A 328 14.39 -2.38 17.70
C LEU A 328 13.43 -1.30 18.22
N ILE A 329 12.79 -0.57 17.31
CA ILE A 329 11.69 0.34 17.61
C ILE A 329 10.38 -0.36 17.24
N LYS A 330 9.50 -0.55 18.23
CA LYS A 330 8.12 -1.00 18.03
C LYS A 330 7.22 0.21 17.92
N VAL A 331 6.61 0.40 16.78
CA VAL A 331 5.73 1.53 16.50
C VAL A 331 4.40 1.35 17.25
N PRO A 332 3.99 2.30 18.12
CA PRO A 332 2.74 2.19 18.85
C PRO A 332 1.51 2.35 17.94
N GLU A 333 0.46 1.60 18.25
CA GLU A 333 -0.82 1.66 17.54
C GLU A 333 -1.92 2.44 18.29
N ASN A 334 -1.66 2.85 19.56
CA ASN A 334 -2.63 3.54 20.40
C ASN A 334 -2.13 4.93 20.81
N TYR A 335 -3.05 5.86 20.91
CA TYR A 335 -2.83 7.23 21.36
C TYR A 335 -3.85 7.59 22.45
N ASP A 336 -3.37 8.01 23.58
CA ASP A 336 -4.12 8.38 24.79
C ASP A 336 -4.00 9.87 25.17
N GLY A 337 -3.32 10.65 24.34
CA GLY A 337 -3.11 12.08 24.59
C GLY A 337 -4.34 12.94 24.22
N PRO A 338 -4.27 14.24 24.53
CA PRO A 338 -5.37 15.18 24.25
C PRO A 338 -5.56 15.39 22.74
N GLU A 339 -6.79 15.71 22.35
CA GLU A 339 -7.13 16.12 21.00
C GLU A 339 -7.29 17.64 20.91
N PHE A 340 -6.89 18.20 19.76
CA PHE A 340 -7.13 19.58 19.43
C PHE A 340 -8.61 19.75 19.01
N ALA A 341 -9.31 20.74 19.61
CA ALA A 341 -10.70 20.99 19.31
C ALA A 341 -10.89 21.39 17.82
N THR A 342 -11.77 20.67 17.13
CA THR A 342 -12.13 21.03 15.76
C THR A 342 -12.94 22.32 15.80
N PRO A 343 -12.55 23.36 15.05
CA PRO A 343 -13.38 24.59 14.95
C PRO A 343 -14.73 24.26 14.28
N VAL A 344 -15.79 24.74 14.87
CA VAL A 344 -17.18 24.57 14.40
C VAL A 344 -17.46 25.44 13.18
#